data_a7680731799f7a9ca8b7055c1e36eda1
#
_entry.id   a7680731799f7a9ca8b7055c1e36eda1
#
_cell.length_a   1.000
_cell.length_b   1.000
_cell.length_c   1.000
_cell.angle_alpha   90.00
_cell.angle_beta   90.00
_cell.angle_gamma   90.00
#
_symmetry.space_group_name_H-M   'P 1'
#
loop_
_entity.id
_entity.type
_entity.pdbx_description
1 polymer ?
#
loop_
_entity_poly.entity_id
_entity_poly.type
_entity_poly.pdbx_seq_one_letter_code
_entity_poly.pdbx_strand_id
1 'polypeptide(L)'
;MIKFQTRIAWITIIVFMLVISSKLAFAEMDSRELTIIYSGNTLGELKPCGCTKEEDQGGFERRMTFIKKISSNTKNIILVDTGDSFKEPTKQGKIKARYIIQAMSKLRYDAIIPGEKDLVYGEPFINSGESIPWLLSNAQLGRVDPPKIRLKKLNNGLIVAILGLID
;
A
#
# COMPACT_ATOMS: atom_id res chain seq x y z
N MET A 1 -4.79 -65.15 22.80
CA MET A 1 -4.19 -64.40 21.68
C MET A 1 -5.07 -63.29 21.13
N ILE A 2 -6.34 -63.48 20.90
CA ILE A 2 -7.26 -62.50 20.29
C ILE A 2 -7.38 -61.18 21.12
N LYS A 3 -7.44 -61.23 22.43
CA LYS A 3 -7.50 -60.04 23.31
C LYS A 3 -6.28 -59.13 23.29
N PHE A 4 -5.13 -59.65 22.89
CA PHE A 4 -3.88 -58.87 22.81
C PHE A 4 -3.81 -58.08 21.46
N GLN A 5 -4.23 -58.66 20.38
CA GLN A 5 -4.29 -58.00 19.08
C GLN A 5 -5.33 -56.86 19.06
N THR A 6 -6.49 -57.03 19.72
CA THR A 6 -7.45 -55.92 19.80
C THR A 6 -6.95 -54.73 20.60
N ARG A 7 -6.17 -54.94 21.66
CA ARG A 7 -5.56 -53.87 22.44
C ARG A 7 -4.51 -53.07 21.63
N ILE A 8 -3.69 -53.74 20.84
CA ILE A 8 -2.73 -53.11 19.97
C ILE A 8 -3.44 -52.25 18.89
N ALA A 9 -4.53 -52.76 18.29
CA ALA A 9 -5.32 -52.04 17.30
C ALA A 9 -5.93 -50.77 17.89
N TRP A 10 -6.45 -50.79 19.13
CA TRP A 10 -6.97 -49.61 19.78
C TRP A 10 -5.87 -48.55 20.10
N ILE A 11 -4.71 -49.00 20.53
CA ILE A 11 -3.58 -48.09 20.80
C ILE A 11 -3.12 -47.39 19.52
N THR A 12 -3.05 -48.10 18.40
CA THR A 12 -2.63 -47.51 17.08
C THR A 12 -3.68 -46.49 16.60
N ILE A 13 -4.96 -46.77 16.78
CA ILE A 13 -6.05 -45.83 16.43
C ILE A 13 -5.96 -44.56 17.27
N ILE A 14 -5.74 -44.70 18.58
CA ILE A 14 -5.61 -43.53 19.49
C ILE A 14 -4.39 -42.69 19.14
N VAL A 15 -3.23 -43.32 18.88
CA VAL A 15 -2.02 -42.61 18.46
C VAL A 15 -2.23 -41.91 17.12
N PHE A 16 -2.89 -42.56 16.17
CA PHE A 16 -3.22 -41.96 14.89
C PHE A 16 -4.18 -40.77 15.00
N MET A 17 -5.19 -40.86 15.85
CA MET A 17 -6.10 -39.75 16.17
C MET A 17 -5.38 -38.58 16.86
N LEU A 18 -4.43 -38.86 17.77
CA LEU A 18 -3.62 -37.82 18.43
C LEU A 18 -2.68 -37.10 17.43
N VAL A 19 -2.11 -37.84 16.46
CA VAL A 19 -1.25 -37.24 15.43
C VAL A 19 -2.07 -36.38 14.45
N ILE A 20 -3.30 -36.79 14.12
CA ILE A 20 -4.21 -35.99 13.29
C ILE A 20 -4.69 -34.75 14.04
N SER A 21 -5.06 -34.86 15.31
CA SER A 21 -5.49 -33.71 16.11
C SER A 21 -4.35 -32.70 16.35
N SER A 22 -3.11 -33.14 16.46
CA SER A 22 -1.96 -32.21 16.56
C SER A 22 -1.72 -31.40 15.28
N LYS A 23 -2.02 -31.96 14.11
CA LYS A 23 -1.95 -31.21 12.84
C LYS A 23 -3.09 -30.22 12.64
N LEU A 24 -4.27 -30.49 13.21
CA LEU A 24 -5.39 -29.57 13.19
C LEU A 24 -5.25 -28.41 14.21
N ALA A 25 -4.43 -28.58 15.26
CA ALA A 25 -4.15 -27.51 16.23
C ALA A 25 -3.11 -26.50 15.75
N PHE A 26 -2.34 -26.80 14.70
CA PHE A 26 -1.58 -25.83 13.92
C PHE A 26 -2.44 -25.24 12.78
N ALA A 27 -3.73 -25.03 13.02
CA ALA A 27 -4.46 -24.06 12.23
C ALA A 27 -3.69 -22.75 12.36
N GLU A 28 -3.09 -22.33 11.26
CA GLU A 28 -2.38 -21.10 11.01
C GLU A 28 -3.04 -20.00 11.85
N MET A 29 -2.34 -19.54 12.89
CA MET A 29 -2.72 -18.28 13.53
C MET A 29 -2.69 -17.27 12.37
N ASP A 30 -3.87 -16.97 11.85
CA ASP A 30 -4.08 -15.97 10.83
C ASP A 30 -3.45 -14.68 11.38
N SER A 31 -2.22 -14.43 11.00
CA SER A 31 -1.52 -13.26 11.44
C SER A 31 -2.27 -12.10 10.79
N ARG A 32 -3.06 -11.40 11.59
CA ARG A 32 -3.76 -10.17 11.18
C ARG A 32 -2.75 -9.06 10.91
N GLU A 33 -1.67 -9.42 10.26
CA GLU A 33 -0.57 -8.54 9.95
C GLU A 33 -0.96 -7.64 8.79
N LEU A 34 -0.78 -6.35 8.98
CA LEU A 34 -0.99 -5.31 7.98
C LEU A 34 0.30 -4.51 7.85
N THR A 35 0.82 -4.38 6.64
CA THR A 35 1.93 -3.49 6.33
C THR A 35 1.40 -2.23 5.66
N ILE A 36 1.69 -1.07 6.24
CA ILE A 36 1.36 0.22 5.65
C ILE A 36 2.65 0.85 5.13
N ILE A 37 2.68 1.11 3.83
CA ILE A 37 3.75 1.88 3.18
C ILE A 37 3.18 3.25 2.87
N TYR A 38 3.82 4.28 3.36
CA TYR A 38 3.40 5.65 3.09
C TYR A 38 4.54 6.48 2.50
N SER A 39 4.17 7.48 1.72
CA SER A 39 5.05 8.48 1.14
C SER A 39 4.36 9.84 1.14
N GLY A 40 5.11 10.89 0.84
CA GLY A 40 4.61 12.27 0.74
C GLY A 40 5.77 13.21 0.52
N ASN A 41 5.48 14.51 0.37
CA ASN A 41 6.46 15.56 0.22
C ASN A 41 7.53 15.27 -0.85
N THR A 42 7.10 14.78 -2.02
CA THR A 42 8.00 14.51 -3.15
C THR A 42 8.56 15.81 -3.74
N LEU A 43 7.82 16.92 -3.62
CA LEU A 43 8.24 18.30 -3.96
C LEU A 43 8.91 18.43 -5.32
N GLY A 44 8.42 17.71 -6.33
CA GLY A 44 8.92 17.77 -7.69
C GLY A 44 10.24 17.01 -7.91
N GLU A 45 10.74 16.28 -6.93
CA GLU A 45 12.02 15.57 -7.04
C GLU A 45 11.83 14.16 -7.62
N LEU A 46 12.25 13.98 -8.88
CA LEU A 46 12.19 12.70 -9.59
C LEU A 46 13.38 11.80 -9.27
N LYS A 47 14.55 12.40 -9.07
CA LYS A 47 15.81 11.72 -8.76
C LYS A 47 16.15 11.90 -7.28
N PRO A 48 17.00 11.04 -6.73
CA PRO A 48 17.56 11.29 -5.41
C PRO A 48 18.21 12.67 -5.34
N CYS A 49 18.05 13.36 -4.23
CA CYS A 49 18.61 14.68 -3.99
C CYS A 49 19.40 14.67 -2.67
N GLY A 50 20.65 15.12 -2.72
CA GLY A 50 21.57 15.28 -1.61
C GLY A 50 22.86 15.94 -2.07
N CYS A 51 23.60 16.57 -1.15
CA CYS A 51 24.89 17.18 -1.47
C CYS A 51 26.01 16.14 -1.63
N THR A 52 25.86 14.99 -1.00
CA THR A 52 26.77 13.83 -1.10
C THR A 52 25.96 12.57 -1.40
N LYS A 53 26.64 11.47 -1.76
CA LYS A 53 25.99 10.18 -2.00
C LYS A 53 25.35 9.62 -0.71
N GLU A 54 25.93 9.93 0.42
CA GLU A 54 25.48 9.49 1.75
C GLU A 54 24.21 10.24 2.18
N GLU A 55 24.04 11.47 1.72
CA GLU A 55 22.88 12.33 2.02
C GLU A 55 21.77 12.22 0.97
N ASP A 56 22.02 11.52 -0.13
CA ASP A 56 21.06 11.33 -1.20
C ASP A 56 19.79 10.64 -0.69
N GLN A 57 18.67 11.34 -0.74
CA GLN A 57 17.36 10.83 -0.31
C GLN A 57 16.32 10.84 -1.44
N GLY A 58 15.27 10.05 -1.27
CA GLY A 58 14.13 10.03 -2.20
C GLY A 58 14.44 9.38 -3.55
N GLY A 59 13.75 9.89 -4.57
CA GLY A 59 13.79 9.40 -5.95
C GLY A 59 12.81 8.28 -6.25
N PHE A 60 12.06 8.41 -7.36
CA PHE A 60 11.04 7.43 -7.74
C PHE A 60 11.61 6.05 -8.07
N GLU A 61 12.82 5.96 -8.61
CA GLU A 61 13.47 4.67 -8.90
C GLU A 61 13.72 3.85 -7.62
N ARG A 62 14.24 4.52 -6.58
CA ARG A 62 14.43 3.89 -5.26
C ARG A 62 13.09 3.52 -4.63
N ARG A 63 12.10 4.42 -4.68
CA ARG A 63 10.73 4.18 -4.18
C ARG A 63 10.12 2.96 -4.87
N MET A 64 10.18 2.89 -6.19
CA MET A 64 9.65 1.76 -6.96
C MET A 64 10.34 0.45 -6.58
N THR A 65 11.67 0.44 -6.45
CA THR A 65 12.45 -0.73 -6.06
C THR A 65 12.08 -1.20 -4.66
N PHE A 66 11.95 -0.26 -3.72
CA PHE A 66 11.55 -0.55 -2.34
C PHE A 66 10.13 -1.15 -2.27
N ILE A 67 9.16 -0.51 -2.92
CA ILE A 67 7.76 -0.98 -2.95
C ILE A 67 7.70 -2.39 -3.57
N LYS A 68 8.38 -2.62 -4.70
CA LYS A 68 8.42 -3.95 -5.32
C LYS A 68 9.01 -5.00 -4.38
N LYS A 69 10.12 -4.69 -3.69
CA LYS A 69 10.76 -5.60 -2.74
C LYS A 69 9.83 -5.97 -1.58
N ILE A 70 9.15 -5.00 -1.00
CA ILE A 70 8.20 -5.26 0.10
C ILE A 70 7.00 -6.06 -0.42
N SER A 71 6.42 -5.66 -1.57
CA SER A 71 5.24 -6.30 -2.15
C SER A 71 5.49 -7.74 -2.59
N SER A 72 6.72 -8.13 -2.88
CA SER A 72 7.06 -9.53 -3.19
C SER A 72 7.06 -10.43 -1.96
N ASN A 73 7.29 -9.87 -0.78
CA ASN A 73 7.46 -10.62 0.47
C ASN A 73 6.25 -10.49 1.42
N THR A 74 5.36 -9.54 1.16
CA THR A 74 4.25 -9.19 2.06
C THR A 74 2.96 -9.14 1.26
N LYS A 75 1.91 -9.86 1.74
CA LYS A 75 0.63 -9.99 1.01
C LYS A 75 -0.41 -8.94 1.41
N ASN A 76 -0.35 -8.45 2.64
CA ASN A 76 -1.35 -7.54 3.21
C ASN A 76 -0.76 -6.13 3.32
N ILE A 77 -0.76 -5.40 2.20
CA ILE A 77 -0.16 -4.08 2.07
C ILE A 77 -1.22 -3.04 1.78
N ILE A 78 -1.09 -1.90 2.44
CA ILE A 78 -1.72 -0.63 2.09
C ILE A 78 -0.61 0.32 1.65
N LEU A 79 -0.73 0.89 0.45
CA LEU A 79 0.20 1.87 -0.10
C LEU A 79 -0.50 3.21 -0.26
N VAL A 80 -0.07 4.23 0.48
CA VAL A 80 -0.68 5.56 0.48
C VAL A 80 0.35 6.67 0.28
N ASP A 81 -0.11 7.81 -0.25
CA ASP A 81 0.70 9.03 -0.34
C ASP A 81 -0.07 10.20 0.29
N THR A 82 0.65 11.01 1.07
CA THR A 82 0.08 12.13 1.82
C THR A 82 0.18 13.46 1.06
N GLY A 83 0.53 13.41 -0.22
CA GLY A 83 0.53 14.58 -1.09
C GLY A 83 1.82 15.40 -1.07
N ASP A 84 1.69 16.64 -1.52
CA ASP A 84 2.78 17.56 -1.80
C ASP A 84 3.82 16.97 -2.78
N SER A 85 3.27 16.36 -3.83
CA SER A 85 4.07 15.70 -4.86
C SER A 85 4.72 16.69 -5.82
N PHE A 86 4.12 17.86 -6.04
CA PHE A 86 4.61 18.88 -6.97
C PHE A 86 5.39 19.97 -6.24
N LYS A 87 5.88 20.93 -7.01
CA LYS A 87 6.62 22.09 -6.50
C LYS A 87 6.01 23.39 -7.04
N GLU A 88 6.81 24.44 -7.20
CA GLU A 88 6.34 25.72 -7.68
C GLU A 88 5.72 25.64 -9.10
N PRO A 89 4.72 26.51 -9.43
CA PRO A 89 4.01 26.48 -10.70
C PRO A 89 4.83 27.08 -11.87
N THR A 90 6.00 26.52 -12.12
CA THR A 90 6.85 26.88 -13.25
C THR A 90 6.60 25.96 -14.46
N LYS A 91 7.04 26.38 -15.66
CA LYS A 91 6.98 25.52 -16.86
C LYS A 91 7.71 24.19 -16.66
N GLN A 92 8.92 24.24 -16.07
CA GLN A 92 9.73 23.06 -15.76
C GLN A 92 9.05 22.20 -14.69
N GLY A 93 8.54 22.82 -13.63
CA GLY A 93 7.79 22.13 -12.57
C GLY A 93 6.59 21.39 -13.12
N LYS A 94 5.83 21.97 -14.06
CA LYS A 94 4.69 21.32 -14.72
C LYS A 94 5.10 20.08 -15.52
N ILE A 95 6.25 20.11 -16.17
CA ILE A 95 6.80 18.93 -16.89
C ILE A 95 7.15 17.85 -15.86
N LYS A 96 7.88 18.17 -14.80
CA LYS A 96 8.19 17.23 -13.72
C LYS A 96 6.95 16.62 -13.11
N ALA A 97 5.93 17.44 -12.81
CA ALA A 97 4.66 17.01 -12.24
C ALA A 97 3.94 15.96 -13.11
N ARG A 98 3.97 16.09 -14.45
CA ARG A 98 3.42 15.07 -15.36
C ARG A 98 4.14 13.73 -15.20
N TYR A 99 5.48 13.73 -15.14
CA TYR A 99 6.23 12.48 -14.93
C TYR A 99 5.98 11.88 -13.54
N ILE A 100 5.78 12.72 -12.52
CA ILE A 100 5.41 12.28 -11.19
C ILE A 100 4.05 11.56 -11.23
N ILE A 101 3.04 12.18 -11.84
CA ILE A 101 1.71 11.55 -12.02
C ILE A 101 1.83 10.19 -12.71
N GLN A 102 2.58 10.12 -13.81
CA GLN A 102 2.81 8.85 -14.52
C GLN A 102 3.52 7.79 -13.66
N ALA A 103 4.50 8.21 -12.87
CA ALA A 103 5.20 7.30 -11.97
C ALA A 103 4.28 6.81 -10.84
N MET A 104 3.47 7.69 -10.26
CA MET A 104 2.52 7.34 -9.20
C MET A 104 1.42 6.41 -9.71
N SER A 105 0.89 6.63 -10.91
CA SER A 105 -0.10 5.72 -11.50
C SER A 105 0.45 4.30 -11.69
N LYS A 106 1.73 4.16 -12.03
CA LYS A 106 2.41 2.85 -12.17
C LYS A 106 2.69 2.15 -10.84
N LEU A 107 2.82 2.90 -9.75
CA LEU A 107 3.06 2.35 -8.41
C LEU A 107 1.81 1.75 -7.77
N ARG A 108 0.62 2.00 -8.33
CA ARG A 108 -0.66 1.45 -7.87
C ARG A 108 -0.95 1.75 -6.41
N TYR A 109 -0.87 3.03 -6.05
CA TYR A 109 -1.30 3.48 -4.74
C TYR A 109 -2.76 3.11 -4.46
N ASP A 110 -3.05 2.80 -3.22
CA ASP A 110 -4.43 2.56 -2.77
C ASP A 110 -5.18 3.87 -2.57
N ALA A 111 -4.49 4.90 -2.08
CA ALA A 111 -5.01 6.25 -1.96
C ALA A 111 -3.87 7.27 -2.03
N ILE A 112 -4.17 8.42 -2.59
CA ILE A 112 -3.31 9.61 -2.61
C ILE A 112 -4.15 10.78 -2.12
N ILE A 113 -3.72 11.43 -1.04
CA ILE A 113 -4.34 12.61 -0.50
C ILE A 113 -3.65 13.81 -1.14
N PRO A 114 -4.36 14.70 -1.85
CA PRO A 114 -3.73 15.89 -2.42
C PRO A 114 -3.31 16.85 -1.32
N GLY A 115 -2.06 17.30 -1.37
CA GLY A 115 -1.58 18.40 -0.54
C GLY A 115 -1.70 19.75 -1.27
N GLU A 116 -1.31 20.84 -0.59
CA GLU A 116 -1.34 22.20 -1.15
C GLU A 116 -0.55 22.29 -2.47
N LYS A 117 0.64 21.68 -2.52
CA LYS A 117 1.51 21.69 -3.70
C LYS A 117 0.93 20.94 -4.91
N ASP A 118 0.03 20.01 -4.69
CA ASP A 118 -0.61 19.28 -5.78
C ASP A 118 -1.65 20.14 -6.52
N LEU A 119 -2.13 21.20 -5.89
CA LEU A 119 -3.14 22.10 -6.44
C LEU A 119 -2.57 23.26 -7.28
N VAL A 120 -1.24 23.46 -7.27
CA VAL A 120 -0.57 24.63 -7.89
C VAL A 120 -0.77 24.75 -9.41
N TYR A 121 -1.14 23.67 -10.10
CA TYR A 121 -1.42 23.68 -11.54
C TYR A 121 -2.93 23.68 -11.85
N GLY A 122 -3.76 23.73 -10.81
CA GLY A 122 -5.21 23.74 -10.88
C GLY A 122 -5.85 22.39 -11.20
N GLU A 123 -7.16 22.35 -11.03
CA GLU A 123 -8.01 21.18 -11.20
C GLU A 123 -7.84 20.43 -12.55
N PRO A 124 -7.77 21.13 -13.71
CA PRO A 124 -7.62 20.42 -14.99
C PRO A 124 -6.34 19.60 -15.09
N PHE A 125 -5.30 19.97 -14.32
CA PHE A 125 -4.04 19.25 -14.30
C PHE A 125 -4.15 17.95 -13.50
N ILE A 126 -4.85 17.99 -12.38
CA ILE A 126 -5.11 16.80 -11.53
C ILE A 126 -5.94 15.77 -12.31
N ASN A 127 -6.84 16.23 -13.17
CA ASN A 127 -7.73 15.40 -13.99
C ASN A 127 -7.15 15.04 -15.36
N SER A 128 -5.89 15.30 -15.61
CA SER A 128 -5.28 15.22 -16.96
C SER A 128 -5.10 13.82 -17.54
N GLY A 129 -5.91 12.83 -17.14
CA GLY A 129 -6.06 11.56 -17.87
C GLY A 129 -5.30 10.37 -17.29
N GLU A 130 -4.43 10.54 -16.31
CA GLU A 130 -3.82 9.41 -15.60
C GLU A 130 -4.72 9.00 -14.42
N SER A 131 -4.93 7.69 -14.26
CA SER A 131 -5.74 7.17 -13.15
C SER A 131 -4.99 7.25 -11.82
N ILE A 132 -5.09 8.40 -11.17
CA ILE A 132 -4.58 8.61 -9.81
C ILE A 132 -5.69 8.35 -8.80
N PRO A 133 -5.47 7.55 -7.77
CA PRO A 133 -6.48 7.23 -6.77
C PRO A 133 -6.63 8.35 -5.73
N TRP A 134 -6.97 9.56 -6.16
CA TRP A 134 -7.23 10.67 -5.26
C TRP A 134 -8.29 10.30 -4.22
N LEU A 135 -8.07 10.71 -2.98
CA LEU A 135 -8.98 10.50 -1.86
C LEU A 135 -9.03 11.76 -1.01
N LEU A 136 -10.24 12.28 -0.74
CA LEU A 136 -10.40 13.49 0.04
C LEU A 136 -11.72 13.46 0.82
N SER A 137 -11.63 13.21 2.11
CA SER A 137 -12.81 12.91 2.94
C SER A 137 -13.52 14.16 3.46
N ASN A 138 -12.79 15.25 3.72
CA ASN A 138 -13.32 16.45 4.36
C ASN A 138 -13.44 17.69 3.44
N ALA A 139 -13.08 17.56 2.16
CA ALA A 139 -13.15 18.67 1.22
C ALA A 139 -13.55 18.22 -0.19
N GLN A 140 -13.70 19.16 -1.12
CA GLN A 140 -13.92 18.95 -2.54
C GLN A 140 -12.82 19.64 -3.34
N LEU A 141 -12.46 19.08 -4.49
CA LEU A 141 -11.48 19.67 -5.41
C LEU A 141 -12.20 20.33 -6.59
N GLY A 142 -12.73 21.52 -6.38
CA GLY A 142 -13.45 22.25 -7.42
C GLY A 142 -14.63 21.45 -7.97
N ARG A 143 -14.58 21.06 -9.27
CA ARG A 143 -15.60 20.26 -9.94
C ARG A 143 -15.37 18.76 -9.79
N VAL A 144 -14.23 18.36 -9.26
CA VAL A 144 -13.89 16.95 -9.00
C VAL A 144 -14.30 16.63 -7.57
N ASP A 145 -15.06 15.57 -7.43
CA ASP A 145 -15.42 15.02 -6.13
C ASP A 145 -14.72 13.67 -5.91
N PRO A 146 -13.50 13.67 -5.36
CA PRO A 146 -12.81 12.42 -5.05
C PRO A 146 -13.62 11.60 -4.05
N PRO A 147 -13.48 10.27 -4.07
CA PRO A 147 -14.09 9.43 -3.05
C PRO A 147 -13.77 9.93 -1.64
N LYS A 148 -14.76 9.88 -0.73
CA LYS A 148 -14.60 10.27 0.66
C LYS A 148 -13.98 9.17 1.51
N ILE A 149 -14.08 7.93 1.05
CA ILE A 149 -13.56 6.73 1.70
C ILE A 149 -13.16 5.70 0.65
N ARG A 150 -12.10 4.98 0.91
CA ARG A 150 -11.73 3.79 0.15
C ARG A 150 -11.70 2.59 1.07
N LEU A 151 -12.33 1.51 0.63
CA LEU A 151 -12.28 0.23 1.32
C LEU A 151 -11.36 -0.72 0.55
N LYS A 152 -10.41 -1.32 1.24
CA LYS A 152 -9.54 -2.35 0.69
C LYS A 152 -9.68 -3.63 1.49
N LYS A 153 -10.08 -4.71 0.81
CA LYS A 153 -10.08 -6.06 1.37
C LYS A 153 -8.70 -6.67 1.15
N LEU A 154 -8.08 -7.13 2.22
CA LEU A 154 -6.78 -7.78 2.24
C LEU A 154 -6.91 -9.30 2.08
N ASN A 155 -5.80 -9.97 1.78
CA ASN A 155 -5.79 -11.42 1.57
C ASN A 155 -6.13 -12.22 2.84
N ASN A 156 -5.85 -11.66 4.01
CA ASN A 156 -6.20 -12.23 5.32
C ASN A 156 -7.65 -11.93 5.78
N GLY A 157 -8.50 -11.42 4.88
CA GLY A 157 -9.89 -11.12 5.16
C GLY A 157 -10.16 -9.79 5.84
N LEU A 158 -9.14 -9.05 6.30
CA LEU A 158 -9.31 -7.71 6.85
C LEU A 158 -9.85 -6.75 5.81
N ILE A 159 -10.76 -5.88 6.22
CA ILE A 159 -11.24 -4.75 5.43
C ILE A 159 -10.70 -3.48 6.08
N VAL A 160 -9.89 -2.74 5.33
CA VAL A 160 -9.30 -1.48 5.78
C VAL A 160 -10.04 -0.32 5.13
N ALA A 161 -10.51 0.61 5.95
CA ALA A 161 -11.07 1.87 5.50
C ALA A 161 -9.96 2.93 5.51
N ILE A 162 -9.78 3.62 4.38
CA ILE A 162 -8.79 4.69 4.22
C ILE A 162 -9.57 6.00 4.10
N LEU A 163 -9.17 6.98 4.89
CA LEU A 163 -9.70 8.35 4.90
C LEU A 163 -8.55 9.31 4.62
N GLY A 164 -8.80 10.34 3.81
CA GLY A 164 -7.85 11.40 3.50
C GLY A 164 -8.36 12.74 4.02
N LEU A 165 -7.62 13.39 4.91
CA LEU A 165 -7.98 14.67 5.50
C LEU A 165 -6.94 15.72 5.10
N ILE A 166 -7.41 16.93 4.81
CA ILE A 166 -6.59 18.12 4.62
C ILE A 166 -7.08 19.23 5.56
N ASP A 167 -6.18 20.13 5.94
CA ASP A 167 -6.46 21.33 6.73
C ASP A 167 -7.06 22.45 5.87
#